data_9b6a61d98c5f3c8fd400e5aaa35e4b09
#
_entry.id   9b6a61d98c5f3c8fd400e5aaa35e4b09
#
_cell.length_a   1.000
_cell.length_b   1.000
_cell.length_c   1.000
_cell.angle_alpha   90.00
_cell.angle_beta   90.00
_cell.angle_gamma   90.00
#
_symmetry.space_group_name_H-M   'P 1'
#
loop_
_entity.id
_entity.type
_entity.pdbx_description
1 polymer ?
#
loop_
_entity_poly.entity_id
_entity_poly.type
_entity_poly.pdbx_seq_one_letter_code
_entity_poly.pdbx_strand_id
1 'polypeptide(L)'
;MAKLRSLPDKFYDKDYETNGIHRVPLWRIGCFALNNTATNLYLFLMNYASFYLMGWVGVGMMLASSLTMAMRLWDGVTDPFVGFMVDKTNGKFGKNRPFIIIGNLVLALTSFLLFHVTHKLPDGFRFPFYVVILMIYYLGYTCQCVVTKSAQSCLTNDPKQRPLFASFDGVYNIVLFSMLAVLTANIADRYKDVGGYASTEFFHTYCCLLYTSDAADE
;
A
#
# COMPACT_ATOMS: atom_id res chain seq x y z
N MET A 1 -4.27 -41.28 20.32
CA MET A 1 -4.96 -40.05 20.75
C MET A 1 -3.91 -39.06 21.25
N ALA A 2 -3.48 -38.13 20.41
CA ALA A 2 -2.57 -37.05 20.80
C ALA A 2 -3.32 -36.10 21.74
N LYS A 3 -2.82 -35.96 22.97
CA LYS A 3 -3.35 -35.07 24.00
C LYS A 3 -3.36 -33.65 23.43
N LEU A 4 -4.53 -33.10 23.13
CA LEU A 4 -4.68 -31.68 22.79
C LEU A 4 -4.05 -30.87 23.92
N ARG A 5 -2.88 -30.33 23.66
CA ARG A 5 -2.27 -29.35 24.54
C ARG A 5 -3.11 -28.07 24.33
N SER A 6 -3.99 -27.80 25.26
CA SER A 6 -4.70 -26.52 25.33
C SER A 6 -3.66 -25.45 25.63
N LEU A 7 -3.07 -24.87 24.58
CA LEU A 7 -2.30 -23.65 24.72
C LEU A 7 -3.28 -22.55 25.15
N PRO A 8 -2.87 -21.70 26.11
CA PRO A 8 -3.69 -20.57 26.49
C PRO A 8 -3.99 -19.76 25.23
N ASP A 9 -5.25 -19.40 25.01
CA ASP A 9 -5.78 -18.74 23.80
C ASP A 9 -5.08 -17.40 23.47
N LYS A 10 -4.20 -16.90 24.33
CA LYS A 10 -3.54 -15.59 24.24
C LYS A 10 -2.16 -15.58 23.60
N PHE A 11 -1.43 -16.70 23.58
CA PHE A 11 -0.06 -16.72 23.07
C PHE A 11 0.21 -18.00 22.27
N TYR A 12 0.18 -17.89 20.96
CA TYR A 12 0.61 -18.96 20.06
C TYR A 12 2.10 -18.81 19.77
N ASP A 13 2.93 -19.52 20.54
CA ASP A 13 4.41 -19.44 20.40
C ASP A 13 4.98 -20.31 19.29
N LYS A 14 4.21 -21.26 18.75
CA LYS A 14 4.67 -22.22 17.74
C LYS A 14 3.59 -22.49 16.70
N ASP A 15 4.04 -22.75 15.48
CA ASP A 15 3.19 -23.35 14.45
C ASP A 15 2.77 -24.75 14.91
N TYR A 16 1.47 -25.03 14.86
CA TYR A 16 0.97 -26.36 15.12
C TYR A 16 -0.26 -26.65 14.28
N GLU A 17 -0.39 -27.93 13.94
CA GLU A 17 -1.53 -28.44 13.19
C GLU A 17 -2.30 -29.41 14.09
N THR A 18 -3.60 -29.17 14.22
CA THR A 18 -4.51 -30.06 14.98
C THR A 18 -5.80 -30.19 14.18
N ASN A 19 -6.15 -31.42 13.84
CA ASN A 19 -7.37 -31.73 13.05
C ASN A 19 -7.47 -30.91 11.73
N GLY A 20 -6.34 -30.70 11.02
CA GLY A 20 -6.30 -29.92 9.78
C GLY A 20 -6.36 -28.39 9.98
N ILE A 21 -6.32 -27.90 11.21
CA ILE A 21 -6.25 -26.46 11.53
C ILE A 21 -4.80 -26.08 11.76
N HIS A 22 -4.27 -25.26 10.84
CA HIS A 22 -2.94 -24.69 10.95
C HIS A 22 -3.01 -23.32 11.64
N ARG A 23 -2.25 -23.18 12.73
CA ARG A 23 -2.12 -21.95 13.52
C ARG A 23 -0.69 -21.47 13.51
N VAL A 24 -0.54 -20.14 13.49
CA VAL A 24 0.78 -19.49 13.52
C VAL A 24 0.96 -18.65 14.78
N PRO A 25 2.21 -18.47 15.25
CA PRO A 25 2.49 -17.60 16.39
C PRO A 25 2.15 -16.14 16.09
N LEU A 26 1.76 -15.40 17.14
CA LEU A 26 1.29 -14.00 17.03
C LEU A 26 2.33 -13.06 16.37
N TRP A 27 3.62 -13.28 16.65
CA TRP A 27 4.68 -12.45 16.09
C TRP A 27 4.74 -12.55 14.56
N ARG A 28 4.45 -13.72 13.96
CA ARG A 28 4.37 -13.87 12.49
C ARG A 28 3.18 -13.13 11.91
N ILE A 29 2.05 -13.11 12.63
CA ILE A 29 0.88 -12.32 12.23
C ILE A 29 1.24 -10.83 12.23
N GLY A 30 1.92 -10.36 13.31
CA GLY A 30 2.40 -8.98 13.40
C GLY A 30 3.38 -8.60 12.29
N CYS A 31 4.40 -9.43 12.04
CA CYS A 31 5.34 -9.19 10.94
C CYS A 31 4.66 -9.20 9.56
N PHE A 32 3.68 -10.06 9.36
CA PHE A 32 2.92 -10.09 8.11
C PHE A 32 2.09 -8.82 7.91
N ALA A 33 1.48 -8.29 8.97
CA ALA A 33 0.71 -7.06 8.93
C ALA A 33 1.57 -5.83 8.56
N LEU A 34 2.87 -5.83 8.88
CA LEU A 34 3.80 -4.75 8.46
C LEU A 34 3.90 -4.62 6.95
N ASN A 35 3.83 -5.71 6.18
CA ASN A 35 3.81 -5.64 4.72
C ASN A 35 2.62 -4.82 4.19
N ASN A 36 1.44 -4.98 4.79
CA ASN A 36 0.28 -4.18 4.42
C ASN A 36 0.44 -2.71 4.84
N THR A 37 1.10 -2.46 5.96
CA THR A 37 1.42 -1.12 6.44
C THR A 37 2.33 -0.37 5.46
N ALA A 38 3.34 -1.03 4.88
CA ALA A 38 4.18 -0.45 3.83
C ALA A 38 3.35 -0.05 2.59
N THR A 39 2.41 -0.91 2.16
CA THR A 39 1.49 -0.57 1.06
C THR A 39 0.62 0.65 1.39
N ASN A 40 0.14 0.75 2.63
CA ASN A 40 -0.68 1.87 3.08
C ASN A 40 0.09 3.20 3.19
N LEU A 41 1.41 3.13 3.35
CA LEU A 41 2.29 4.29 3.27
C LEU A 41 2.21 4.99 1.90
N TYR A 42 2.24 4.20 0.82
CA TYR A 42 2.05 4.71 -0.55
C TYR A 42 0.63 5.26 -0.75
N LEU A 43 -0.39 4.60 -0.19
CA LEU A 43 -1.77 5.08 -0.25
C LEU A 43 -1.92 6.44 0.46
N PHE A 44 -1.26 6.62 1.59
CA PHE A 44 -1.28 7.89 2.31
C PHE A 44 -0.69 9.03 1.48
N LEU A 45 0.43 8.79 0.78
CA LEU A 45 1.02 9.76 -0.15
C LEU A 45 0.01 10.18 -1.24
N MET A 46 -0.75 9.22 -1.77
CA MET A 46 -1.74 9.50 -2.82
C MET A 46 -2.92 10.35 -2.36
N ASN A 47 -3.21 10.44 -1.07
CA ASN A 47 -4.23 11.36 -0.56
C ASN A 47 -3.86 12.84 -0.84
N TYR A 48 -2.57 13.15 -0.96
CA TYR A 48 -2.08 14.49 -1.28
C TYR A 48 -1.86 14.71 -2.79
N ALA A 49 -1.98 13.68 -3.61
CA ALA A 49 -1.79 13.76 -5.06
C ALA A 49 -2.77 14.74 -5.73
N SER A 50 -3.96 14.93 -5.16
CA SER A 50 -4.94 15.92 -5.64
C SER A 50 -4.43 17.35 -5.48
N PHE A 51 -3.70 17.66 -4.41
CA PHE A 51 -3.09 18.98 -4.21
C PHE A 51 -1.99 19.24 -5.25
N TYR A 52 -1.18 18.21 -5.53
CA TYR A 52 -0.18 18.27 -6.59
C TYR A 52 -0.81 18.53 -7.97
N LEU A 53 -1.90 17.84 -8.28
CA LEU A 53 -2.65 18.00 -9.54
C LEU A 53 -3.19 19.42 -9.69
N MET A 54 -3.74 19.99 -8.64
CA MET A 54 -4.24 21.38 -8.66
C MET A 54 -3.10 22.40 -8.78
N GLY A 55 -1.99 22.21 -8.06
CA GLY A 55 -0.89 23.15 -8.01
C GLY A 55 -0.04 23.19 -9.28
N TRP A 56 0.33 22.01 -9.83
CA TRP A 56 1.27 21.92 -10.95
C TRP A 56 0.64 21.64 -12.30
N VAL A 57 -0.46 20.91 -12.33
CA VAL A 57 -1.17 20.62 -13.58
C VAL A 57 -2.21 21.70 -13.88
N GLY A 58 -2.55 22.51 -12.86
CA GLY A 58 -3.47 23.63 -13.02
C GLY A 58 -4.93 23.22 -13.23
N VAL A 59 -5.29 22.02 -12.77
CA VAL A 59 -6.63 21.46 -12.94
C VAL A 59 -7.53 21.93 -11.81
N GLY A 60 -8.75 22.34 -12.12
CA GLY A 60 -9.73 22.75 -11.12
C GLY A 60 -10.09 21.62 -10.15
N MET A 61 -10.46 22.00 -8.91
CA MET A 61 -10.79 21.06 -7.83
C MET A 61 -11.86 20.02 -8.24
N MET A 62 -12.83 20.41 -9.04
CA MET A 62 -13.90 19.54 -9.53
C MET A 62 -13.36 18.42 -10.43
N LEU A 63 -12.42 18.74 -11.33
CA LEU A 63 -11.76 17.77 -12.20
C LEU A 63 -10.84 16.85 -11.42
N ALA A 64 -10.08 17.37 -10.44
CA ALA A 64 -9.22 16.57 -9.57
C ALA A 64 -10.04 15.55 -8.76
N SER A 65 -11.18 15.96 -8.20
CA SER A 65 -12.08 15.07 -7.46
C SER A 65 -12.72 14.02 -8.37
N SER A 66 -13.15 14.40 -9.57
CA SER A 66 -13.74 13.48 -10.56
C SER A 66 -12.71 12.43 -11.00
N LEU A 67 -11.45 12.82 -11.19
CA LEU A 67 -10.38 11.92 -11.54
C LEU A 67 -10.12 10.91 -10.41
N THR A 68 -10.09 11.35 -9.16
CA THR A 68 -9.92 10.47 -8.01
C THR A 68 -11.07 9.44 -7.94
N MET A 69 -12.30 9.86 -8.21
CA MET A 69 -13.44 8.95 -8.26
C MET A 69 -13.36 7.97 -9.43
N ALA A 70 -12.95 8.43 -10.61
CA ALA A 70 -12.73 7.57 -11.77
C ALA A 70 -11.65 6.52 -11.51
N MET A 71 -10.57 6.88 -10.79
CA MET A 71 -9.52 5.92 -10.39
C MET A 71 -10.03 4.86 -9.41
N ARG A 72 -10.98 5.18 -8.53
CA ARG A 72 -11.63 4.17 -7.67
C ARG A 72 -12.46 3.18 -8.47
N LEU A 73 -13.13 3.63 -9.53
CA LEU A 73 -13.83 2.73 -10.45
C LEU A 73 -12.85 1.85 -11.24
N TRP A 74 -11.73 2.43 -11.67
CA TRP A 74 -10.64 1.68 -12.31
C TRP A 74 -10.11 0.56 -11.41
N ASP A 75 -9.87 0.88 -10.14
CA ASP A 75 -9.42 -0.09 -9.12
C ASP A 75 -10.44 -1.24 -9.00
N GLY A 76 -11.72 -0.94 -8.90
CA GLY A 76 -12.79 -1.96 -8.85
C GLY A 76 -12.85 -2.87 -10.07
N VAL A 77 -12.46 -2.39 -11.26
CA VAL A 77 -12.39 -3.21 -12.48
C VAL A 77 -11.11 -4.07 -12.51
N THR A 78 -10.00 -3.52 -12.02
CA THR A 78 -8.70 -4.22 -12.04
C THR A 78 -8.60 -5.29 -10.96
N ASP A 79 -9.28 -5.15 -9.82
CA ASP A 79 -9.27 -6.12 -8.71
C ASP A 79 -9.59 -7.56 -9.16
N PRO A 80 -10.71 -7.85 -9.84
CA PRO A 80 -11.03 -9.22 -10.29
C PRO A 80 -10.02 -9.74 -11.32
N PHE A 81 -9.51 -8.86 -12.19
CA PHE A 81 -8.55 -9.22 -13.22
C PHE A 81 -7.20 -9.64 -12.61
N VAL A 82 -6.69 -8.86 -11.67
CA VAL A 82 -5.46 -9.18 -10.95
C VAL A 82 -5.66 -10.44 -10.09
N GLY A 83 -6.82 -10.57 -9.42
CA GLY A 83 -7.16 -11.78 -8.67
C GLY A 83 -7.09 -13.04 -9.53
N PHE A 84 -7.65 -13.00 -10.72
CA PHE A 84 -7.59 -14.11 -11.68
C PHE A 84 -6.16 -14.41 -12.13
N MET A 85 -5.34 -13.39 -12.40
CA MET A 85 -3.93 -13.55 -12.76
C MET A 85 -3.13 -14.24 -11.64
N VAL A 86 -3.31 -13.78 -10.40
CA VAL A 86 -2.65 -14.35 -9.22
C VAL A 86 -3.07 -15.80 -9.03
N ASP A 87 -4.36 -16.11 -9.21
CA ASP A 87 -4.88 -17.47 -9.03
C ASP A 87 -4.38 -18.46 -10.09
N LYS A 88 -4.13 -18.00 -11.28
CA LYS A 88 -3.60 -18.82 -12.39
C LYS A 88 -2.08 -19.02 -12.33
N THR A 89 -1.37 -18.23 -11.54
CA THR A 89 0.09 -18.29 -11.47
C THR A 89 0.55 -19.34 -10.45
N ASN A 90 1.25 -20.38 -10.94
CA ASN A 90 1.93 -21.38 -10.12
C ASN A 90 3.42 -21.38 -10.46
N GLY A 91 4.19 -20.48 -9.85
CA GLY A 91 5.63 -20.35 -10.09
C GLY A 91 6.49 -21.12 -9.08
N LYS A 92 7.77 -21.36 -9.42
CA LYS A 92 8.78 -22.00 -8.57
C LYS A 92 9.01 -21.25 -7.24
N PHE A 93 8.77 -19.94 -7.21
CA PHE A 93 8.94 -19.07 -6.03
C PHE A 93 7.67 -18.93 -5.18
N GLY A 94 6.62 -19.70 -5.49
CA GLY A 94 5.30 -19.58 -4.87
C GLY A 94 4.40 -18.61 -5.63
N LYS A 95 3.11 -18.63 -5.26
CA LYS A 95 2.06 -17.87 -5.96
C LYS A 95 2.16 -16.36 -5.69
N ASN A 96 2.44 -15.96 -4.45
CA ASN A 96 2.28 -14.60 -3.97
C ASN A 96 3.55 -13.75 -4.04
N ARG A 97 4.72 -14.35 -3.78
CA ARG A 97 6.01 -13.62 -3.67
C ARG A 97 6.35 -12.74 -4.90
N PRO A 98 6.28 -13.24 -6.15
CA PRO A 98 6.64 -12.42 -7.30
C PRO A 98 5.74 -11.20 -7.46
N PHE A 99 4.45 -11.33 -7.15
CA PHE A 99 3.51 -10.21 -7.25
C PHE A 99 3.74 -9.15 -6.18
N ILE A 100 4.17 -9.52 -4.97
CA ILE A 100 4.55 -8.57 -3.93
C ILE A 100 5.73 -7.72 -4.39
N ILE A 101 6.78 -8.36 -4.91
CA ILE A 101 7.99 -7.67 -5.38
C ILE A 101 7.66 -6.75 -6.57
N ILE A 102 6.95 -7.28 -7.58
CA ILE A 102 6.57 -6.51 -8.75
C ILE A 102 5.65 -5.35 -8.36
N GLY A 103 4.66 -5.60 -7.50
CA GLY A 103 3.73 -4.58 -7.03
C GLY A 103 4.44 -3.44 -6.30
N ASN A 104 5.36 -3.75 -5.37
CA ASN A 104 6.17 -2.75 -4.67
C ASN A 104 7.06 -1.96 -5.64
N LEU A 105 7.72 -2.64 -6.58
CA LEU A 105 8.54 -1.97 -7.58
C LEU A 105 7.71 -1.01 -8.45
N VAL A 106 6.52 -1.44 -8.87
CA VAL A 106 5.59 -0.59 -9.64
C VAL A 106 5.15 0.61 -8.82
N LEU A 107 4.78 0.43 -7.55
CA LEU A 107 4.38 1.52 -6.66
C LEU A 107 5.51 2.53 -6.47
N ALA A 108 6.73 2.08 -6.19
CA ALA A 108 7.88 2.93 -6.01
C ALA A 108 8.22 3.71 -7.30
N LEU A 109 8.29 3.01 -8.44
CA LEU A 109 8.62 3.62 -9.72
C LEU A 109 7.56 4.64 -10.17
N THR A 110 6.27 4.30 -10.05
CA THR A 110 5.19 5.19 -10.46
C THR A 110 5.06 6.40 -9.54
N SER A 111 5.26 6.24 -8.22
CA SER A 111 5.32 7.37 -7.29
C SER A 111 6.46 8.31 -7.62
N PHE A 112 7.64 7.75 -7.92
CA PHE A 112 8.78 8.54 -8.36
C PHE A 112 8.48 9.32 -9.64
N LEU A 113 7.99 8.66 -10.68
CA LEU A 113 7.66 9.28 -11.96
C LEU A 113 6.58 10.36 -11.79
N LEU A 114 5.56 10.10 -10.97
CA LEU A 114 4.45 11.02 -10.75
C LEU A 114 4.94 12.35 -10.16
N PHE A 115 5.75 12.33 -9.13
CA PHE A 115 6.14 13.53 -8.40
C PHE A 115 7.45 14.18 -8.88
N HIS A 116 8.35 13.42 -9.52
CA HIS A 116 9.65 13.94 -9.97
C HIS A 116 9.72 14.30 -11.47
N VAL A 117 8.85 13.71 -12.28
CA VAL A 117 8.89 13.88 -13.74
C VAL A 117 7.75 14.74 -14.25
N THR A 118 6.53 14.60 -13.70
CA THR A 118 5.34 15.29 -14.23
C THR A 118 5.51 16.81 -14.33
N HIS A 119 6.13 17.45 -13.31
CA HIS A 119 6.33 18.91 -13.31
C HIS A 119 7.32 19.42 -14.36
N LYS A 120 8.21 18.56 -14.88
CA LYS A 120 9.21 18.88 -15.91
C LYS A 120 8.65 18.81 -17.33
N LEU A 121 7.45 18.23 -17.51
CA LEU A 121 6.81 18.08 -18.81
C LEU A 121 6.15 19.39 -19.27
N PRO A 122 6.03 19.60 -20.61
CA PRO A 122 5.24 20.70 -21.16
C PRO A 122 3.79 20.64 -20.69
N ASP A 123 3.15 21.80 -20.50
CA ASP A 123 1.82 21.93 -19.92
C ASP A 123 0.75 21.04 -20.59
N GLY A 124 0.79 20.90 -21.92
CA GLY A 124 -0.16 20.05 -22.65
C GLY A 124 -0.03 18.55 -22.40
N PHE A 125 1.13 18.06 -21.93
CA PHE A 125 1.38 16.65 -21.69
C PHE A 125 1.31 16.27 -20.21
N ARG A 126 1.27 17.23 -19.29
CA ARG A 126 1.24 16.98 -17.83
C ARG A 126 0.04 16.17 -17.42
N PHE A 127 -1.15 16.60 -17.84
CA PHE A 127 -2.39 15.92 -17.44
C PHE A 127 -2.51 14.49 -17.97
N PRO A 128 -2.36 14.20 -19.29
CA PRO A 128 -2.44 12.84 -19.78
C PRO A 128 -1.35 11.92 -19.21
N PHE A 129 -0.13 12.43 -19.04
CA PHE A 129 0.95 11.68 -18.41
C PHE A 129 0.59 11.32 -16.96
N TYR A 130 0.11 12.29 -16.17
CA TYR A 130 -0.34 12.09 -14.80
C TYR A 130 -1.40 10.99 -14.72
N VAL A 131 -2.42 11.03 -15.57
CA VAL A 131 -3.51 10.03 -15.61
C VAL A 131 -2.97 8.63 -15.90
N VAL A 132 -2.11 8.49 -16.92
CA VAL A 132 -1.53 7.18 -17.30
C VAL A 132 -0.69 6.59 -16.16
N ILE A 133 0.19 7.39 -15.56
CA ILE A 133 1.01 6.93 -14.42
C ILE A 133 0.13 6.57 -13.23
N LEU A 134 -0.91 7.34 -12.96
CA LEU A 134 -1.84 7.07 -11.88
C LEU A 134 -2.61 5.75 -12.10
N MET A 135 -3.02 5.43 -13.34
CA MET A 135 -3.63 4.15 -13.67
C MET A 135 -2.68 2.97 -13.41
N ILE A 136 -1.41 3.10 -13.77
CA ILE A 136 -0.38 2.08 -13.52
C ILE A 136 -0.12 1.95 -12.01
N TYR A 137 -0.10 3.06 -11.28
CA TYR A 137 0.02 3.07 -9.83
C TYR A 137 -1.08 2.25 -9.16
N TYR A 138 -2.36 2.51 -9.52
CA TYR A 138 -3.48 1.76 -8.97
C TYR A 138 -3.41 0.26 -9.31
N LEU A 139 -2.93 -0.10 -10.50
CA LEU A 139 -2.70 -1.50 -10.86
C LEU A 139 -1.67 -2.17 -9.93
N GLY A 140 -0.57 -1.49 -9.62
CA GLY A 140 0.42 -1.96 -8.64
C GLY A 140 -0.17 -2.09 -7.23
N TYR A 141 -0.98 -1.10 -6.82
CA TYR A 141 -1.68 -1.11 -5.53
C TYR A 141 -2.66 -2.28 -5.42
N THR A 142 -3.48 -2.52 -6.45
CA THR A 142 -4.37 -3.67 -6.54
C THR A 142 -3.62 -5.00 -6.42
N CYS A 143 -2.49 -5.15 -7.12
CA CYS A 143 -1.63 -6.33 -7.00
C CYS A 143 -1.21 -6.58 -5.55
N GLN A 144 -0.77 -5.56 -4.82
CA GLN A 144 -0.39 -5.67 -3.42
C GLN A 144 -1.56 -6.08 -2.54
N CYS A 145 -2.70 -5.42 -2.66
CA CYS A 145 -3.89 -5.70 -1.86
C CYS A 145 -4.40 -7.13 -2.06
N VAL A 146 -4.53 -7.57 -3.31
CA VAL A 146 -5.02 -8.92 -3.65
C VAL A 146 -4.07 -9.99 -3.11
N VAL A 147 -2.77 -9.81 -3.33
CA VAL A 147 -1.77 -10.79 -2.91
C VAL A 147 -1.65 -10.84 -1.39
N THR A 148 -1.71 -9.71 -0.69
CA THR A 148 -1.70 -9.68 0.78
C THR A 148 -2.89 -10.46 1.35
N LYS A 149 -4.10 -10.28 0.83
CA LYS A 149 -5.29 -11.04 1.24
C LYS A 149 -5.17 -12.53 0.92
N SER A 150 -4.65 -12.86 -0.26
CA SER A 150 -4.40 -14.26 -0.66
C SER A 150 -3.35 -14.92 0.23
N ALA A 151 -2.25 -14.25 0.53
CA ALA A 151 -1.19 -14.74 1.39
C ALA A 151 -1.65 -14.92 2.85
N GLN A 152 -2.53 -14.05 3.35
CA GLN A 152 -3.14 -14.18 4.67
C GLN A 152 -3.91 -15.50 4.81
N SER A 153 -4.67 -15.89 3.79
CA SER A 153 -5.41 -17.16 3.80
C SER A 153 -4.51 -18.39 3.72
N CYS A 154 -3.31 -18.25 3.14
CA CYS A 154 -2.29 -19.31 3.12
C CYS A 154 -1.54 -19.44 4.44
N LEU A 155 -1.46 -18.38 5.23
CA LEU A 155 -0.71 -18.36 6.48
C LEU A 155 -1.44 -19.12 7.59
N THR A 156 -2.76 -18.96 7.70
CA THR A 156 -3.59 -19.70 8.66
C THR A 156 -4.99 -19.97 8.11
N ASN A 157 -5.50 -21.16 8.41
CA ASN A 157 -6.89 -21.52 8.14
C ASN A 157 -7.77 -21.47 9.40
N ASP A 158 -7.22 -21.07 10.56
CA ASP A 158 -7.99 -20.96 11.80
C ASP A 158 -8.91 -19.72 11.77
N PRO A 159 -10.23 -19.90 11.84
CA PRO A 159 -11.19 -18.80 11.87
C PRO A 159 -10.97 -17.82 13.04
N LYS A 160 -10.39 -18.29 14.16
CA LYS A 160 -10.10 -17.46 15.34
C LYS A 160 -8.91 -16.54 15.14
N GLN A 161 -7.97 -16.89 14.25
CA GLN A 161 -6.79 -16.07 13.96
C GLN A 161 -7.04 -15.02 12.88
N ARG A 162 -8.03 -15.21 12.01
CA ARG A 162 -8.35 -14.24 10.95
C ARG A 162 -8.65 -12.82 11.46
N PRO A 163 -9.46 -12.61 12.54
CA PRO A 163 -9.68 -11.29 13.08
C PRO A 163 -8.43 -10.62 13.65
N LEU A 164 -7.44 -11.40 14.10
CA LEU A 164 -6.18 -10.86 14.64
C LEU A 164 -5.37 -10.13 13.57
N PHE A 165 -5.36 -10.61 12.31
CA PHE A 165 -4.71 -9.88 11.22
C PHE A 165 -5.32 -8.50 11.04
N ALA A 166 -6.65 -8.38 11.02
CA ALA A 166 -7.32 -7.11 10.91
C ALA A 166 -7.05 -6.19 12.12
N SER A 167 -6.92 -6.76 13.32
CA SER A 167 -6.60 -6.01 14.54
C SER A 167 -5.17 -5.45 14.49
N PHE A 168 -4.17 -6.26 14.14
CA PHE A 168 -2.80 -5.79 13.99
C PHE A 168 -2.69 -4.75 12.88
N ASP A 169 -3.31 -5.01 11.74
CA ASP A 169 -3.34 -4.09 10.61
C ASP A 169 -4.00 -2.75 10.99
N GLY A 170 -5.12 -2.80 11.69
CA GLY A 170 -5.79 -1.60 12.19
C GLY A 170 -4.94 -0.77 13.15
N VAL A 171 -4.27 -1.41 14.12
CA VAL A 171 -3.38 -0.72 15.07
C VAL A 171 -2.18 -0.09 14.33
N TYR A 172 -1.52 -0.83 13.45
CA TYR A 172 -0.39 -0.31 12.69
C TYR A 172 -0.79 0.86 11.79
N ASN A 173 -1.94 0.77 11.12
CA ASN A 173 -2.44 1.86 10.27
C ASN A 173 -2.79 3.11 11.07
N ILE A 174 -3.40 2.98 12.26
CA ILE A 174 -3.70 4.12 13.12
C ILE A 174 -2.40 4.82 13.55
N VAL A 175 -1.41 4.05 14.00
CA VAL A 175 -0.10 4.60 14.41
C VAL A 175 0.59 5.26 13.21
N LEU A 176 0.66 4.55 12.07
CA LEU A 176 1.28 5.05 10.85
C LEU A 176 0.64 6.36 10.38
N PHE A 177 -0.68 6.38 10.22
CA PHE A 177 -1.38 7.55 9.70
C PHE A 177 -1.30 8.74 10.66
N SER A 178 -1.31 8.50 11.97
CA SER A 178 -1.12 9.57 12.96
C SER A 178 0.28 10.16 12.88
N MET A 179 1.31 9.33 12.80
CA MET A 179 2.70 9.79 12.63
C MET A 179 2.89 10.54 11.32
N LEU A 180 2.37 9.99 10.22
CA LEU A 180 2.47 10.60 8.90
C LEU A 180 1.70 11.93 8.82
N ALA A 181 0.53 12.05 9.46
CA ALA A 181 -0.22 13.29 9.47
C ALA A 181 0.58 14.43 10.14
N VAL A 182 1.21 14.14 11.28
CA VAL A 182 2.09 15.11 11.97
C VAL A 182 3.31 15.46 11.13
N LEU A 183 3.97 14.44 10.56
CA LEU A 183 5.13 14.63 9.70
C LEU A 183 4.79 15.46 8.46
N THR A 184 3.69 15.15 7.82
CA THR A 184 3.20 15.84 6.61
C THR A 184 2.89 17.30 6.89
N ALA A 185 2.25 17.59 8.03
CA ALA A 185 1.97 18.96 8.46
C ALA A 185 3.26 19.75 8.67
N ASN A 186 4.25 19.17 9.36
CA ASN A 186 5.55 19.81 9.58
C ASN A 186 6.32 20.07 8.28
N ILE A 187 6.27 19.12 7.33
CA ILE A 187 6.91 19.32 6.02
C ILE A 187 6.17 20.42 5.23
N ALA A 188 4.85 20.41 5.23
CA ALA A 188 4.07 21.42 4.53
C ALA A 188 4.28 22.83 5.09
N ASP A 189 4.37 22.96 6.42
CA ASP A 189 4.71 24.25 7.08
C ASP A 189 6.09 24.74 6.70
N ARG A 190 7.06 23.85 6.54
CA ARG A 190 8.43 24.20 6.11
C ARG A 190 8.47 24.77 4.68
N TYR A 191 7.56 24.32 3.82
CA TYR A 191 7.46 24.76 2.43
C TYR A 191 6.27 25.68 2.18
N LYS A 192 5.73 26.32 3.23
CA LYS A 192 4.54 27.16 3.15
C LYS A 192 4.68 28.32 2.15
N ASP A 193 5.86 28.92 2.09
CA ASP A 193 6.16 30.05 1.19
C ASP A 193 6.25 29.65 -0.28
N VAL A 194 6.42 28.36 -0.57
CA VAL A 194 6.58 27.78 -1.93
C VAL A 194 5.33 27.03 -2.40
N GLY A 195 4.25 27.09 -1.64
CA GLY A 195 2.97 26.44 -1.99
C GLY A 195 2.51 25.29 -1.08
N GLY A 196 3.25 24.99 0.00
CA GLY A 196 2.86 24.01 1.02
C GLY A 196 2.63 22.61 0.43
N TYR A 197 1.43 22.07 0.60
CA TYR A 197 1.04 20.74 0.08
C TYR A 197 1.04 20.62 -1.46
N ALA A 198 1.09 21.72 -2.19
CA ALA A 198 1.16 21.72 -3.65
C ALA A 198 2.60 21.86 -4.17
N SER A 199 3.59 22.06 -3.30
CA SER A 199 4.99 22.26 -3.71
C SER A 199 5.65 20.96 -4.15
N THR A 200 6.54 21.03 -5.14
CA THR A 200 7.37 19.89 -5.57
C THR A 200 8.34 19.45 -4.49
N GLU A 201 8.89 20.41 -3.73
CA GLU A 201 9.81 20.17 -2.63
C GLU A 201 9.16 19.34 -1.52
N PHE A 202 7.88 19.57 -1.25
CA PHE A 202 7.10 18.75 -0.33
C PHE A 202 7.09 17.29 -0.77
N PHE A 203 6.72 17.02 -2.03
CA PHE A 203 6.65 15.65 -2.55
C PHE A 203 8.02 14.99 -2.69
N HIS A 204 9.06 15.76 -3.06
CA HIS A 204 10.43 15.24 -3.11
C HIS A 204 10.91 14.80 -1.73
N THR A 205 10.72 15.65 -0.70
CA THR A 205 11.10 15.33 0.68
C THR A 205 10.32 14.14 1.19
N TYR A 206 9.02 14.08 0.90
CA TYR A 206 8.15 13.00 1.32
C TYR A 206 8.51 11.67 0.63
N CYS A 207 8.77 11.67 -0.67
CA CYS A 207 9.24 10.48 -1.39
C CYS A 207 10.60 10.00 -0.88
N CYS A 208 11.56 10.89 -0.60
CA CYS A 208 12.84 10.49 0.00
C CYS A 208 12.65 9.78 1.33
N LEU A 209 11.75 10.26 2.18
CA LEU A 209 11.43 9.61 3.45
C LEU A 209 10.79 8.23 3.26
N LEU A 210 9.89 8.08 2.26
CA LEU A 210 9.30 6.81 1.91
C LEU A 210 10.34 5.78 1.48
N TYR A 211 11.24 6.15 0.57
CA TYR A 211 12.27 5.24 0.05
C TYR A 211 13.30 4.86 1.11
N THR A 212 13.64 5.76 2.04
CA THR A 212 14.53 5.42 3.16
C THR A 212 13.87 4.52 4.18
N SER A 213 12.56 4.63 4.38
CA SER A 213 11.78 3.74 5.24
C SER A 213 11.68 2.33 4.65
N ASP A 214 11.42 2.22 3.33
CA ASP A 214 11.29 0.94 2.61
C ASP A 214 12.63 0.18 2.58
N ALA A 215 13.76 0.90 2.44
CA ALA A 215 15.11 0.33 2.48
C ALA A 215 15.56 -0.12 3.89
N ALA A 216 14.90 0.31 4.95
CA ALA A 216 15.21 -0.10 6.32
C ALA A 216 14.47 -1.41 6.72
N ASP A 217 13.46 -1.82 5.93
CA ASP A 217 12.66 -3.03 6.16
C ASP A 217 13.17 -4.26 5.35
N GLU A 218 14.20 -4.11 4.49
CA GLU A 218 14.92 -5.19 3.81
C GLU A 218 16.13 -5.70 4.65
#